data_9b8fc6f83565f9b7170dbc4f10b6ee19
#
_entry.id   9b8fc6f83565f9b7170dbc4f10b6ee19
#
_cell.length_a   1.000
_cell.length_b   1.000
_cell.length_c   1.000
_cell.angle_alpha   90.00
_cell.angle_beta   90.00
_cell.angle_gamma   90.00
#
_symmetry.space_group_name_H-M   'P 1'
#
loop_
_entity.id
_entity.type
_entity.pdbx_description
1 polymer ?
#
loop_
_entity_poly.entity_id
_entity_poly.type
_entity_poly.pdbx_seq_one_letter_code
_entity_poly.pdbx_strand_id
1 'polypeptide(L)' 'LDPEMIKEVLDVMKELAKSGMTMIVVTHEMGFAKEVADRVMLFDDGQLVEENTPDEFFTNPKSDRTKLFLSQIL' A
#
# COMPACT_ATOMS: atom_id res chain seq x y z
N LEU A 1 9.06 -12.99 -10.04
CA LEU A 1 9.62 -13.56 -8.81
C LEU A 1 8.66 -14.61 -8.26
N ASP A 2 9.21 -15.65 -7.65
CA ASP A 2 8.34 -16.62 -7.00
C ASP A 2 7.83 -16.08 -5.64
N PRO A 3 6.76 -16.66 -5.10
CA PRO A 3 6.15 -16.13 -3.87
C PRO A 3 7.08 -16.09 -2.66
N GLU A 4 8.03 -17.02 -2.56
CA GLU A 4 8.97 -17.04 -1.45
C GLU A 4 9.92 -15.85 -1.50
N MET A 5 10.40 -15.52 -2.71
CA MET A 5 11.30 -14.38 -2.89
C MET A 5 10.58 -13.07 -2.62
N ILE A 6 9.33 -12.94 -3.04
CA ILE A 6 8.51 -11.76 -2.76
C ILE A 6 8.38 -11.58 -1.25
N LYS A 7 8.09 -12.65 -0.53
CA LYS A 7 7.95 -12.62 0.92
C LYS A 7 9.25 -12.15 1.60
N GLU A 8 10.38 -12.68 1.16
CA GLU A 8 11.67 -12.29 1.73
C GLU A 8 11.97 -10.81 1.53
N VAL A 9 11.70 -10.28 0.34
CA VAL A 9 11.90 -8.87 0.05
C VAL A 9 10.99 -8.01 0.93
N LEU A 10 9.72 -8.38 1.04
CA LEU A 10 8.76 -7.64 1.86
C LEU A 10 9.16 -7.67 3.34
N ASP A 11 9.67 -8.80 3.83
CA ASP A 11 10.12 -8.90 5.22
C ASP A 11 11.29 -7.96 5.50
N VAL A 12 12.24 -7.84 4.56
CA VAL A 12 13.33 -6.87 4.69
C VAL A 12 12.80 -5.44 4.72
N MET A 13 11.84 -5.13 3.86
CA MET A 13 11.25 -3.80 3.82
C MET A 13 10.50 -3.48 5.11
N LYS A 14 9.83 -4.46 5.72
CA LYS A 14 9.17 -4.29 7.01
C LYS A 14 10.18 -3.92 8.10
N GLU A 15 11.33 -4.57 8.11
CA GLU A 15 12.38 -4.26 9.08
C GLU A 15 12.93 -2.85 8.89
N LEU A 16 13.14 -2.43 7.64
CA LEU A 16 13.58 -1.07 7.36
C LEU A 16 12.56 -0.04 7.81
N ALA A 17 11.29 -0.30 7.59
CA ALA A 17 10.21 0.60 8.03
C ALA A 17 10.21 0.73 9.55
N LYS A 18 10.40 -0.38 10.28
CA LYS A 18 10.45 -0.36 11.75
C LYS A 18 11.64 0.39 12.29
N SER A 19 12.72 0.47 11.52
CA SER A 19 13.93 1.18 11.95
C SER A 19 13.78 2.71 11.92
N GLY A 20 12.64 3.21 11.45
CA GLY A 20 12.39 4.65 11.36
C GLY A 20 12.82 5.28 10.05
N MET A 21 13.20 4.47 9.07
CA MET A 21 13.59 4.99 7.76
C MET A 21 12.38 5.55 7.02
N THR A 22 12.51 6.75 6.48
CA THR A 22 11.49 7.33 5.61
C THR A 22 11.58 6.68 4.25
N MET A 23 10.47 6.09 3.80
CA MET A 23 10.44 5.37 2.52
C MET A 23 9.18 5.70 1.75
N ILE A 24 9.32 5.73 0.41
CA ILE A 24 8.19 5.73 -0.51
C ILE A 24 8.24 4.41 -1.24
N VAL A 25 7.16 3.64 -1.18
CA VAL A 25 7.10 2.31 -1.78
C VAL A 25 5.96 2.27 -2.79
N VAL A 26 6.27 1.89 -4.03
CA VAL A 26 5.26 1.69 -5.06
C VAL A 26 5.00 0.20 -5.16
N THR A 27 3.78 -0.22 -4.88
CA THR A 27 3.46 -1.65 -4.81
C THR A 27 1.98 -1.88 -5.05
N HIS A 28 1.64 -3.08 -5.47
CA HIS A 28 0.25 -3.55 -5.48
C HIS A 28 0.03 -4.65 -4.43
N GLU A 29 1.00 -4.86 -3.55
CA GLU A 29 0.89 -5.80 -2.43
C GLU A 29 0.17 -5.14 -1.27
N MET A 30 -1.14 -5.29 -1.23
CA MET A 30 -1.98 -4.55 -0.29
C MET A 30 -1.84 -5.03 1.15
N GLY A 31 -1.56 -6.30 1.36
CA GLY A 31 -1.29 -6.81 2.71
C GLY A 31 -0.08 -6.13 3.34
N PHE A 32 0.98 -5.94 2.55
CA PHE A 32 2.17 -5.23 2.98
C PHE A 32 1.85 -3.76 3.29
N ALA A 33 1.11 -3.10 2.38
CA ALA A 33 0.75 -1.70 2.58
C ALA A 33 -0.07 -1.50 3.86
N LYS A 34 -1.05 -2.38 4.12
CA LYS A 34 -1.84 -2.33 5.35
C LYS A 34 -0.98 -2.43 6.60
N GLU A 35 0.03 -3.30 6.56
CA GLU A 35 0.82 -3.62 7.74
C GLU A 35 1.85 -2.54 8.08
N VAL A 36 2.49 -1.95 7.07
CA VAL A 36 3.66 -1.11 7.30
C VAL A 36 3.51 0.36 6.93
N ALA A 37 2.55 0.72 6.12
CA ALA A 37 2.43 2.09 5.66
C ALA A 37 1.89 3.01 6.77
N ASP A 38 2.43 4.22 6.84
CA ASP A 38 1.85 5.28 7.67
C ASP A 38 0.79 6.03 6.87
N ARG A 39 1.01 6.17 5.55
CA ARG A 39 0.08 6.80 4.62
C ARG A 39 0.02 5.98 3.36
N VAL A 40 -1.16 5.86 2.78
CA VAL A 40 -1.39 5.18 1.51
C VAL A 40 -1.92 6.18 0.50
N MET A 41 -1.35 6.17 -0.69
CA MET A 41 -1.74 7.06 -1.78
C MET A 41 -2.09 6.24 -3.01
N LEU A 42 -3.23 6.54 -3.62
CA LEU A 42 -3.61 5.95 -4.90
C LEU A 42 -3.42 6.98 -5.99
N PHE A 43 -2.62 6.63 -6.99
CA PHE A 43 -2.44 7.45 -8.18
C PHE A 43 -3.13 6.79 -9.36
N ASP A 44 -3.74 7.60 -10.22
CA ASP A 44 -4.36 7.14 -11.44
C ASP A 44 -4.20 8.22 -12.50
N ASP A 45 -3.75 7.83 -13.69
CA ASP A 45 -3.52 8.76 -14.79
C ASP A 45 -2.64 9.95 -14.39
N GLY A 46 -1.58 9.66 -13.62
CA GLY A 46 -0.62 10.66 -13.19
C GLY A 46 -1.10 11.61 -12.11
N GLN A 47 -2.27 11.37 -11.54
CA GLN A 47 -2.86 12.24 -10.53
C GLN A 47 -3.10 11.49 -9.22
N LEU A 48 -2.93 12.21 -8.11
CA LEU A 48 -3.27 11.67 -6.80
C LEU A 48 -4.79 11.65 -6.66
N VAL A 49 -5.33 10.45 -6.53
CA VAL A 49 -6.78 10.24 -6.40
C VAL A 49 -7.21 10.33 -4.94
N GLU A 50 -6.46 9.67 -4.06
CA GLU A 50 -6.82 9.60 -2.64
C GLU A 50 -5.59 9.32 -1.81
N GLU A 51 -5.53 9.92 -0.63
CA GLU A 51 -4.48 9.67 0.35
C GLU A 51 -5.11 9.60 1.74
N ASN A 52 -4.74 8.58 2.52
CA ASN A 52 -5.22 8.45 3.89
C ASN A 52 -4.34 7.49 4.69
N THR A 53 -4.67 7.33 5.98
CA THR A 53 -4.08 6.26 6.77
C THR A 53 -4.49 4.92 6.18
N PRO A 54 -3.70 3.85 6.41
CA PRO A 54 -4.09 2.53 5.90
C PRO A 54 -5.48 2.10 6.35
N ASP A 55 -5.80 2.30 7.62
CA ASP A 55 -7.11 1.91 8.14
C ASP A 55 -8.25 2.57 7.37
N GLU A 56 -8.21 3.89 7.24
CA GLU A 56 -9.26 4.62 6.52
C GLU A 56 -9.27 4.30 5.03
N PHE A 57 -8.08 4.18 4.42
CA PHE A 57 -7.99 3.90 2.99
C PHE A 57 -8.64 2.57 2.62
N PHE A 58 -8.38 1.53 3.41
CA PHE A 58 -8.86 0.17 3.10
C PHE A 58 -10.27 -0.12 3.60
N THR A 59 -10.69 0.49 4.71
CA THR A 59 -12.00 0.21 5.28
C THR A 59 -13.07 1.23 4.91
N ASN A 60 -12.66 2.46 4.57
CA ASN A 60 -13.61 3.54 4.30
C ASN A 60 -13.09 4.45 3.18
N PRO A 61 -12.82 3.90 1.99
CA PRO A 61 -12.35 4.72 0.87
C PRO A 61 -13.39 5.75 0.48
N LYS A 62 -12.93 6.95 0.12
CA LYS A 62 -13.81 8.08 -0.18
C LYS A 62 -14.10 8.21 -1.66
N SER A 63 -13.08 7.98 -2.50
CA SER A 63 -13.20 8.13 -3.95
C SER A 63 -13.82 6.88 -4.57
N ASP A 64 -14.71 7.05 -5.53
CA ASP A 64 -15.27 5.93 -6.28
C ASP A 64 -14.17 5.17 -7.02
N ARG A 65 -13.13 5.87 -7.49
CA ARG A 65 -12.00 5.23 -8.16
C ARG A 65 -11.24 4.32 -7.20
N THR A 66 -11.06 4.75 -5.95
CA THR A 66 -10.43 3.93 -4.91
C THR A 66 -11.26 2.70 -4.62
N LYS A 67 -12.56 2.87 -4.49
CA LYS A 67 -13.48 1.75 -4.24
C LYS A 67 -13.40 0.71 -5.34
N LEU A 68 -13.37 1.17 -6.60
CA LEU A 68 -13.24 0.28 -7.74
C LEU A 68 -11.90 -0.48 -7.71
N PHE A 69 -10.80 0.24 -7.47
CA PHE A 69 -9.48 -0.37 -7.39
C PHE A 69 -9.44 -1.47 -6.33
N LEU A 70 -9.90 -1.16 -5.12
CA LEU A 70 -9.90 -2.12 -4.03
C LEU A 70 -10.78 -3.33 -4.31
N SER A 71 -11.90 -3.14 -4.99
CA SER A 71 -12.79 -4.24 -5.33
C SER A 71 -12.17 -5.21 -6.32
N GLN A 72 -11.21 -4.75 -7.12
CA GLN A 72 -10.56 -5.58 -8.14
C GLN A 72 -9.38 -6.38 -7.60
N ILE A 73 -8.73 -5.91 -6.53
CA ILE A 73 -7.52 -6.54 -6.01
C ILE A 73 -7.72 -7.24 -4.67
N LEU A 74 -8.79 -6.96 -4.00
CA LEU A 74 -9.18 -7.63 -2.76
C LEU A 74 -10.36 -8.54 -3.03
#